data_15b653d18bd7968643d3157873d6f282
#
_entry.id   15b653d18bd7968643d3157873d6f282
#
_cell.length_a   1.000
_cell.length_b   1.000
_cell.length_c   1.000
_cell.angle_alpha   90.00
_cell.angle_beta   90.00
_cell.angle_gamma   90.00
#
_symmetry.space_group_name_H-M   'P 1'
#
loop_
_entity.id
_entity.type
_entity.pdbx_description
1 polymer ?
#
loop_
_entity_poly.entity_id
_entity_poly.type
_entity_poly.pdbx_seq_one_letter_code
_entity_poly.pdbx_strand_id
1 'polypeptide(L)'
;MKRILVVDDEPELLEILREHFQGRYEVDTALSGASAIERFVRNRPDMVFLDINMPGADGLSVLKLLREADPKIPVIIVTANAQNQVAAECLANGAFGYVPKPFNLTYMDHMAAMALAQADSGRKRR
;
A
#
# COMPACT_ATOMS: atom_id res chain seq x y z
N MET A 1 5.53 -5.98 16.11
CA MET A 1 5.62 -6.34 14.68
C MET A 1 4.86 -5.30 13.88
N LYS A 2 5.45 -4.78 12.81
CA LYS A 2 4.80 -3.80 11.96
C LYS A 2 3.64 -4.43 11.20
N ARG A 3 2.64 -3.61 10.84
CA ARG A 3 1.44 -4.07 10.14
C ARG A 3 1.40 -3.49 8.73
N ILE A 4 1.12 -4.36 7.76
CA ILE A 4 0.98 -3.98 6.35
C ILE A 4 -0.47 -4.24 5.94
N LEU A 5 -1.07 -3.28 5.24
CA LEU A 5 -2.36 -3.47 4.58
C LEU A 5 -2.12 -3.64 3.09
N VAL A 6 -2.63 -4.72 2.51
CA VAL A 6 -2.53 -4.98 1.07
C VAL A 6 -3.90 -4.88 0.45
N VAL A 7 -4.05 -4.02 -0.54
CA VAL A 7 -5.32 -3.75 -1.23
C VAL A 7 -5.21 -4.18 -2.69
N ASP A 8 -6.00 -5.16 -3.09
CA ASP A 8 -6.03 -5.68 -4.45
C ASP A 8 -7.34 -6.43 -4.65
N ASP A 9 -7.93 -6.36 -5.84
CA ASP A 9 -9.19 -7.02 -6.11
C ASP A 9 -9.04 -8.51 -6.51
N GLU A 10 -7.82 -8.99 -6.61
CA GLU A 10 -7.53 -10.39 -6.94
C GLU A 10 -7.21 -11.18 -5.67
N PRO A 11 -8.12 -12.07 -5.22
CA PRO A 11 -7.89 -12.81 -3.97
C PRO A 11 -6.62 -13.64 -3.96
N GLU A 12 -6.25 -14.21 -5.11
CA GLU A 12 -5.06 -15.05 -5.21
C GLU A 12 -3.78 -14.25 -4.94
N LEU A 13 -3.72 -13.01 -5.43
CA LEU A 13 -2.57 -12.15 -5.18
C LEU A 13 -2.49 -11.77 -3.72
N LEU A 14 -3.63 -11.49 -3.09
CA LEU A 14 -3.66 -11.18 -1.65
C LEU A 14 -3.12 -12.35 -0.84
N GLU A 15 -3.48 -13.58 -1.19
CA GLU A 15 -3.02 -14.77 -0.50
C GLU A 15 -1.51 -14.96 -0.65
N ILE A 16 -0.99 -14.76 -1.87
CA ILE A 16 0.45 -14.84 -2.13
C ILE A 16 1.20 -13.84 -1.26
N LEU A 17 0.71 -12.61 -1.21
CA LEU A 17 1.38 -11.56 -0.45
C LEU A 17 1.24 -11.78 1.06
N ARG A 18 0.09 -12.27 1.51
CA ARG A 18 -0.09 -12.64 2.91
C ARG A 18 0.92 -13.70 3.32
N GLU A 19 1.04 -14.77 2.55
CA GLU A 19 2.00 -15.85 2.85
C GLU A 19 3.44 -15.34 2.83
N HIS A 20 3.75 -14.48 1.88
CA HIS A 20 5.10 -13.96 1.73
C HIS A 20 5.54 -13.10 2.93
N PHE A 21 4.65 -12.23 3.39
CA PHE A 21 4.97 -11.25 4.42
C PHE A 21 4.69 -11.73 5.85
N GLN A 22 3.79 -12.68 6.04
CA GLN A 22 3.49 -13.14 7.41
C GLN A 22 4.73 -13.73 8.08
N GLY A 23 4.79 -13.59 9.40
CA GLY A 23 5.96 -13.97 10.17
C GLY A 23 6.96 -12.83 10.34
N ARG A 24 7.05 -11.91 9.37
CA ARG A 24 7.85 -10.69 9.47
C ARG A 24 6.99 -9.47 9.76
N TYR A 25 5.75 -9.49 9.30
CA TYR A 25 4.78 -8.42 9.49
C TYR A 25 3.43 -9.02 9.81
N GLU A 26 2.57 -8.23 10.46
CA GLU A 26 1.16 -8.53 10.50
C GLU A 26 0.55 -8.05 9.20
N VAL A 27 -0.27 -8.88 8.55
CA VAL A 27 -0.82 -8.57 7.24
C VAL A 27 -2.33 -8.56 7.27
N ASP A 28 -2.91 -7.42 6.92
CA ASP A 28 -4.34 -7.30 6.64
C ASP A 28 -4.51 -7.18 5.13
N THR A 29 -5.64 -7.64 4.61
CA THR A 29 -5.95 -7.56 3.19
C THR A 29 -7.31 -6.93 2.98
N ALA A 30 -7.49 -6.29 1.82
CA ALA A 30 -8.77 -5.72 1.41
C ALA A 30 -8.95 -5.91 -0.09
N LEU A 31 -10.18 -6.22 -0.50
CA LEU A 31 -10.52 -6.49 -1.89
C LEU A 31 -11.05 -5.27 -2.63
N SER A 32 -11.25 -4.16 -1.94
CA SER A 32 -11.81 -2.94 -2.53
C SER A 32 -11.34 -1.71 -1.78
N GLY A 33 -11.57 -0.54 -2.38
CA GLY A 33 -11.28 0.72 -1.71
C GLY A 33 -12.08 0.89 -0.43
N ALA A 34 -13.36 0.53 -0.44
CA ALA A 34 -14.22 0.65 0.74
C ALA A 34 -13.73 -0.24 1.88
N SER A 35 -13.39 -1.50 1.58
CA SER A 35 -12.88 -2.40 2.62
C SER A 35 -11.50 -1.98 3.09
N ALA A 36 -10.71 -1.35 2.23
CA ALA A 36 -9.41 -0.82 2.61
C ALA A 36 -9.55 0.26 3.68
N ILE A 37 -10.47 1.20 3.49
CA ILE A 37 -10.71 2.25 4.47
C ILE A 37 -11.21 1.65 5.78
N GLU A 38 -12.13 0.68 5.73
CA GLU A 38 -12.63 0.01 6.92
C GLU A 38 -11.52 -0.68 7.70
N ARG A 39 -10.66 -1.43 6.99
CA ARG A 39 -9.52 -2.10 7.63
C ARG A 39 -8.55 -1.11 8.22
N PHE A 40 -8.29 -0.03 7.50
CA PHE A 40 -7.38 1.02 7.95
C PHE A 40 -7.84 1.64 9.27
N VAL A 41 -9.12 1.91 9.40
CA VAL A 41 -9.67 2.49 10.62
C VAL A 41 -9.65 1.48 11.78
N ARG A 42 -9.96 0.22 11.48
CA ARG A 42 -10.04 -0.82 12.52
C ARG A 42 -8.68 -1.22 13.06
N ASN A 43 -7.70 -1.42 12.17
CA ASN A 43 -6.35 -1.85 12.54
C ASN A 43 -5.36 -0.98 11.78
N ARG A 44 -4.99 0.16 12.35
CA ARG A 44 -4.13 1.13 11.69
C ARG A 44 -2.83 0.49 11.20
N PRO A 45 -2.59 0.42 9.88
CA PRO A 45 -1.34 -0.15 9.36
C PRO A 45 -0.18 0.82 9.48
N ASP A 46 1.03 0.28 9.35
CA ASP A 46 2.25 1.08 9.28
C ASP A 46 2.61 1.44 7.84
N MET A 47 2.10 0.68 6.88
CA MET A 47 2.20 1.01 5.46
C MET A 47 1.11 0.29 4.66
N VAL A 48 0.89 0.74 3.44
CA VAL A 48 -0.14 0.18 2.55
C VAL A 48 0.46 -0.12 1.17
N PHE A 49 0.17 -1.31 0.64
CA PHE A 49 0.31 -1.59 -0.78
C PHE A 49 -1.07 -1.42 -1.41
N LEU A 50 -1.19 -0.51 -2.38
CA LEU A 50 -2.47 -0.15 -2.98
C LEU A 50 -2.47 -0.37 -4.49
N ASP A 51 -3.28 -1.32 -4.96
CA ASP A 51 -3.52 -1.51 -6.39
C ASP A 51 -4.43 -0.37 -6.88
N ILE A 52 -3.99 0.36 -7.89
CA ILE A 52 -4.75 1.48 -8.44
C ILE A 52 -5.60 1.08 -9.65
N ASN A 53 -5.54 -0.17 -10.08
CA ASN A 53 -6.25 -0.64 -11.26
C ASN A 53 -7.49 -1.49 -10.92
N MET A 54 -8.08 -1.28 -9.75
CA MET A 54 -9.25 -2.04 -9.32
C MET A 54 -10.52 -1.49 -9.99
N PRO A 55 -11.40 -2.38 -10.50
CA PRO A 55 -12.68 -1.95 -11.05
C PRO A 55 -13.53 -1.23 -10.01
N GLY A 56 -14.16 -0.13 -10.41
CA GLY A 56 -15.03 0.63 -9.53
C GLY A 56 -14.35 1.40 -8.44
N ALA A 57 -13.03 1.35 -8.37
CA ALA A 57 -12.26 2.11 -7.39
C ALA A 57 -11.33 3.09 -8.11
N ASP A 58 -11.27 4.31 -7.59
CA ASP A 58 -10.31 5.29 -8.04
C ASP A 58 -9.14 5.27 -7.06
N GLY A 59 -8.01 4.69 -7.49
CA GLY A 59 -6.83 4.54 -6.65
C GLY A 59 -6.34 5.86 -6.08
N LEU A 60 -6.42 6.94 -6.86
CA LEU A 60 -6.02 8.25 -6.38
C LEU A 60 -6.91 8.72 -5.23
N SER A 61 -8.23 8.51 -5.34
CA SER A 61 -9.16 8.88 -4.28
C SER A 61 -8.89 8.09 -3.00
N VAL A 62 -8.62 6.79 -3.12
CA VAL A 62 -8.30 5.95 -1.97
C VAL A 62 -7.02 6.44 -1.31
N LEU A 63 -5.97 6.73 -2.10
CA LEU A 63 -4.72 7.28 -1.59
C LEU A 63 -4.97 8.56 -0.79
N LYS A 64 -5.74 9.48 -1.35
CA LYS A 64 -6.03 10.74 -0.68
C LYS A 64 -6.73 10.54 0.66
N LEU A 65 -7.71 9.62 0.71
CA LEU A 65 -8.40 9.32 1.95
C LEU A 65 -7.47 8.73 3.02
N LEU A 66 -6.61 7.81 2.61
CA LEU A 66 -5.63 7.22 3.54
C LEU A 66 -4.68 8.29 4.09
N ARG A 67 -4.21 9.17 3.23
CA ARG A 67 -3.28 10.22 3.63
C ARG A 67 -3.93 11.32 4.46
N GLU A 68 -5.22 11.56 4.29
CA GLU A 68 -5.97 12.45 5.17
C GLU A 68 -6.08 11.87 6.57
N ALA A 69 -6.33 10.56 6.65
CA ALA A 69 -6.44 9.87 7.93
C ALA A 69 -5.10 9.78 8.65
N ASP A 70 -4.01 9.63 7.89
CA ASP A 70 -2.65 9.57 8.44
C ASP A 70 -1.69 10.20 7.43
N PRO A 71 -1.33 11.48 7.59
CA PRO A 71 -0.46 12.17 6.64
C PRO A 71 0.93 11.58 6.50
N LYS A 72 1.33 10.71 7.41
CA LYS A 72 2.66 10.10 7.41
C LYS A 72 2.67 8.66 6.92
N ILE A 73 1.50 8.10 6.60
CA ILE A 73 1.43 6.70 6.16
C ILE A 73 2.12 6.52 4.82
N PRO A 74 3.12 5.65 4.71
CA PRO A 74 3.68 5.34 3.40
C PRO A 74 2.72 4.45 2.62
N VAL A 75 2.37 4.88 1.41
CA VAL A 75 1.52 4.12 0.50
C VAL A 75 2.33 3.80 -0.74
N ILE A 76 2.48 2.52 -1.05
CA ILE A 76 3.18 2.05 -2.24
C ILE A 76 2.13 1.62 -3.25
N ILE A 77 2.15 2.25 -4.42
CA ILE A 77 1.20 1.96 -5.49
C ILE A 77 1.62 0.68 -6.20
N VAL A 78 0.67 -0.21 -6.47
CA VAL A 78 0.89 -1.39 -7.31
C VAL A 78 0.09 -1.18 -8.59
N THR A 79 0.73 -1.31 -9.75
CA THR A 79 0.07 -0.97 -11.00
C THR A 79 0.55 -1.85 -12.15
N ALA A 80 -0.39 -2.25 -13.02
CA ALA A 80 -0.07 -2.98 -14.25
C ALA A 80 0.56 -2.07 -15.31
N ASN A 81 0.41 -0.75 -15.16
CA ASN A 81 0.95 0.22 -16.10
C ASN A 81 1.60 1.36 -15.33
N ALA A 82 2.91 1.23 -15.07
CA ALA A 82 3.68 2.21 -14.31
C ALA A 82 3.80 3.56 -15.02
N GLN A 83 3.54 3.60 -16.33
CA GLN A 83 3.58 4.84 -17.09
C GLN A 83 2.21 5.52 -17.19
N ASN A 84 1.23 4.96 -16.53
CA ASN A 84 -0.10 5.53 -16.46
C ASN A 84 -0.06 6.87 -15.74
N GLN A 85 -0.85 7.83 -16.24
CA GLN A 85 -0.96 9.14 -15.63
C GLN A 85 -1.46 9.06 -14.18
N VAL A 86 -2.32 8.09 -13.88
CA VAL A 86 -2.83 7.91 -12.52
C VAL A 86 -1.69 7.58 -11.54
N ALA A 87 -0.74 6.73 -11.97
CA ALA A 87 0.43 6.43 -11.14
C ALA A 87 1.24 7.70 -10.86
N ALA A 88 1.45 8.53 -11.90
CA ALA A 88 2.17 9.80 -11.74
C ALA A 88 1.44 10.74 -10.78
N GLU A 89 0.11 10.81 -10.88
CA GLU A 89 -0.70 11.64 -10.00
C GLU A 89 -0.63 11.14 -8.55
N CYS A 90 -0.61 9.83 -8.35
CA CYS A 90 -0.46 9.25 -7.02
C CYS A 90 0.88 9.65 -6.40
N LEU A 91 1.96 9.59 -7.17
CA LEU A 91 3.27 10.03 -6.68
C LEU A 91 3.25 11.51 -6.34
N ALA A 92 2.62 12.33 -7.18
CA ALA A 92 2.48 13.76 -6.93
C ALA A 92 1.64 14.05 -5.68
N ASN A 93 0.76 13.14 -5.30
CA ASN A 93 -0.09 13.28 -4.12
C ASN A 93 0.45 12.53 -2.89
N GLY A 94 1.71 12.18 -2.91
CA GLY A 94 2.40 11.69 -1.73
C GLY A 94 2.56 10.20 -1.60
N ALA A 95 2.29 9.42 -2.66
CA ALA A 95 2.64 8.00 -2.64
C ALA A 95 4.16 7.86 -2.47
N PHE A 96 4.57 6.87 -1.71
CA PHE A 96 6.00 6.63 -1.44
C PHE A 96 6.74 6.17 -2.68
N GLY A 97 6.11 5.34 -3.49
CA GLY A 97 6.69 4.80 -4.70
C GLY A 97 5.69 3.89 -5.39
N TYR A 98 6.16 3.14 -6.38
CA TYR A 98 5.30 2.20 -7.08
C TYR A 98 6.00 0.88 -7.35
N VAL A 99 5.20 -0.18 -7.53
CA VAL A 99 5.66 -1.52 -7.90
C VAL A 99 4.90 -1.94 -9.15
N PRO A 100 5.58 -2.24 -10.26
CA PRO A 100 4.88 -2.69 -11.46
C PRO A 100 4.39 -4.13 -11.33
N LYS A 101 3.28 -4.44 -11.99
CA LYS A 101 2.81 -5.81 -12.14
C LYS A 101 3.29 -6.37 -13.48
N PRO A 102 3.64 -7.64 -13.57
CA PRO A 102 3.74 -8.61 -12.48
C PRO A 102 4.85 -8.23 -11.50
N PHE A 103 4.56 -8.29 -10.21
CA PHE A 103 5.51 -7.81 -9.22
C PHE A 103 6.57 -8.86 -8.90
N ASN A 104 7.72 -8.35 -8.46
CA ASN A 104 8.84 -9.15 -7.98
C ASN A 104 8.82 -9.07 -6.45
N LEU A 105 8.75 -10.22 -5.77
CA LEU A 105 8.63 -10.24 -4.32
C LEU A 105 9.85 -9.66 -3.62
N THR A 106 11.05 -9.87 -4.18
CA THR A 106 12.26 -9.27 -3.63
C THR A 106 12.20 -7.75 -3.70
N TYR A 107 11.70 -7.20 -4.79
CA TYR A 107 11.54 -5.76 -4.93
C TYR A 107 10.50 -5.23 -3.93
N MET A 108 9.42 -5.96 -3.72
CA MET A 108 8.42 -5.57 -2.73
C MET A 108 9.00 -5.58 -1.31
N ASP A 109 9.87 -6.55 -1.01
CA ASP A 109 10.56 -6.59 0.29
C ASP A 109 11.39 -5.32 0.50
N HIS A 110 12.13 -4.90 -0.52
CA HIS A 110 12.95 -3.68 -0.43
C HIS A 110 12.07 -2.45 -0.25
N MET A 111 11.00 -2.35 -1.00
CA MET A 111 10.10 -1.21 -0.91
C MET A 111 9.45 -1.12 0.47
N ALA A 112 9.00 -2.25 1.01
CA ALA A 112 8.40 -2.29 2.33
C ALA A 112 9.40 -1.86 3.41
N ALA A 113 10.61 -2.40 3.35
CA ALA A 113 11.65 -2.07 4.33
C ALA A 113 12.01 -0.59 4.28
N MET A 114 12.17 -0.02 3.09
CA MET A 114 12.51 1.39 2.93
C MET A 114 11.38 2.30 3.42
N ALA A 115 10.14 1.98 3.08
CA ALA A 115 8.99 2.77 3.49
C ALA A 115 8.84 2.77 5.01
N LEU A 116 8.96 1.61 5.64
CA LEU A 116 8.84 1.49 7.09
C LEU A 116 10.00 2.18 7.81
N ALA A 117 11.21 2.09 7.29
CA ALA A 117 12.37 2.76 7.87
C ALA A 117 12.22 4.27 7.81
N GLN A 118 11.74 4.81 6.70
CA GLN A 118 11.54 6.24 6.54
C GLN A 118 10.44 6.76 7.47
N ALA A 119 9.35 6.03 7.61
CA ALA A 119 8.26 6.39 8.51
C ALA A 119 8.74 6.43 9.97
N ASP A 120 9.51 5.42 10.39
CA ASP A 120 10.06 5.38 11.74
C ASP A 120 11.03 6.53 11.99
N SER A 121 11.89 6.84 11.03
CA SER A 121 12.82 7.97 11.11
C SER A 121 12.07 9.30 11.30
N GLY A 122 11.03 9.51 10.49
CA GLY A 122 10.20 10.70 10.60
C GLY A 122 9.52 10.82 11.96
N ARG A 123 9.07 9.70 12.52
CA ARG A 123 8.43 9.67 13.84
C ARG A 123 9.42 9.95 14.96
N LYS A 124 10.65 9.46 14.83
CA LYS A 124 11.67 9.64 15.86
C LYS A 124 12.19 11.06 15.97
N ARG A 125 11.99 11.87 14.95
CA ARG A 125 12.49 13.25 14.92
C ARG A 125 11.63 14.25 15.66
N ARG A 126 10.58 13.81 16.25
CA ARG A 126 9.70 14.72 16.99
C ARG A 126 10.20 15.06 18.35
#